data_4aa1fbda6a096a7169f204904ce77b23
#
_entry.id   4aa1fbda6a096a7169f204904ce77b23
#
_cell.length_a   1.000
_cell.length_b   1.000
_cell.length_c   1.000
_cell.angle_alpha   90.00
_cell.angle_beta   90.00
_cell.angle_gamma   90.00
#
_symmetry.space_group_name_H-M   'P 1'
#
loop_
_entity.id
_entity.type
_entity.pdbx_description
1 polymer ?
#
loop_
_entity_poly.entity_id
_entity_poly.type
_entity_poly.pdbx_seq_one_letter_code
_entity_poly.pdbx_strand_id
1 'polypeptide(L)'
;MKTLLAALLALASAGAVSAQVKIAVINTQKALLETDEIKKAQRDLEAKFKPRQDQMVKLQKDLQDIQTQLNSGKLNEVGTQELQTEGQRKQRELQRDQQDLQEDVERERTDILQRAGSRMQDAVKKLAEEKGLDIVVDTVNTVFYKPAFDITADATAAYNKAYPVGTGSK
;
A
#
# COMPACT_ATOMS: atom_id res chain seq x y z
N MET A 1 9.31 -1.74 77.91
CA MET A 1 10.12 -2.11 76.71
C MET A 1 9.44 -3.11 75.78
N LYS A 2 8.13 -3.22 75.78
CA LYS A 2 7.38 -4.19 74.89
C LYS A 2 6.52 -3.49 73.83
N THR A 3 6.48 -2.16 73.80
CA THR A 3 5.63 -1.38 72.88
C THR A 3 6.40 -0.72 71.72
N LEU A 4 7.73 -0.85 71.68
CA LEU A 4 8.57 -0.28 70.61
C LEU A 4 8.88 -1.27 69.49
N LEU A 5 8.57 -2.56 69.65
CA LEU A 5 8.82 -3.61 68.62
C LEU A 5 7.68 -3.74 67.60
N ALA A 6 6.49 -3.21 67.88
CA ALA A 6 5.33 -3.33 66.98
C ALA A 6 5.28 -2.28 65.87
N ALA A 7 6.04 -1.16 66.01
CA ALA A 7 6.02 -0.07 65.04
C ALA A 7 6.99 -0.28 63.87
N LEU A 8 7.91 -1.26 63.93
CA LEU A 8 8.93 -1.47 62.89
C LEU A 8 8.49 -2.49 61.82
N LEU A 9 7.35 -3.20 61.97
CA LEU A 9 6.87 -4.19 61.01
C LEU A 9 5.85 -3.66 60.01
N ALA A 10 5.41 -2.41 60.16
CA ALA A 10 4.38 -1.80 59.30
C ALA A 10 4.94 -1.03 58.05
N LEU A 11 6.25 -0.91 57.90
CA LEU A 11 6.88 -0.13 56.81
C LEU A 11 7.45 -1.00 55.68
N ALA A 12 7.30 -2.31 55.68
CA ALA A 12 7.89 -3.22 54.69
C ALA A 12 6.91 -3.67 53.60
N SER A 13 5.70 -3.10 53.52
CA SER A 13 4.78 -3.35 52.39
C SER A 13 4.88 -2.24 51.33
N ALA A 14 6.12 -1.82 50.96
CA ALA A 14 6.32 -1.14 49.70
C ALA A 14 5.99 -2.14 48.59
N GLY A 15 4.71 -2.16 48.19
CA GLY A 15 4.23 -3.00 47.10
C GLY A 15 5.13 -2.84 45.91
N ALA A 16 5.78 -3.91 45.47
CA ALA A 16 6.41 -3.98 44.17
C ALA A 16 5.32 -3.65 43.16
N VAL A 17 5.32 -2.41 42.69
CA VAL A 17 4.55 -1.99 41.49
C VAL A 17 5.16 -2.79 40.35
N SER A 18 4.61 -3.98 40.11
CA SER A 18 4.93 -4.74 38.91
C SER A 18 4.45 -3.90 37.75
N ALA A 19 5.37 -3.19 37.12
CA ALA A 19 5.09 -2.46 35.90
C ALA A 19 4.63 -3.47 34.85
N GLN A 20 3.32 -3.56 34.64
CA GLN A 20 2.74 -4.47 33.66
C GLN A 20 3.08 -3.92 32.27
N VAL A 21 3.94 -4.63 31.54
CA VAL A 21 4.30 -4.29 30.16
C VAL A 21 3.05 -4.28 29.30
N LYS A 22 2.77 -3.17 28.66
CA LYS A 22 1.62 -2.98 27.76
C LYS A 22 2.05 -3.28 26.34
N ILE A 23 1.51 -4.36 25.80
CA ILE A 23 1.81 -4.85 24.45
C ILE A 23 0.59 -4.67 23.57
N ALA A 24 0.79 -4.27 22.32
CA ALA A 24 -0.22 -4.28 21.27
C ALA A 24 0.29 -5.03 20.04
N VAL A 25 -0.64 -5.41 19.18
CA VAL A 25 -0.36 -6.09 17.90
C VAL A 25 -0.97 -5.29 16.77
N ILE A 26 -0.28 -5.19 15.65
CA ILE A 26 -0.74 -4.49 14.45
C ILE A 26 -0.55 -5.37 13.22
N ASN A 27 -1.51 -5.36 12.31
CA ASN A 27 -1.29 -5.75 10.93
C ASN A 27 -0.93 -4.52 10.11
N THR A 28 0.37 -4.24 10.00
CA THR A 28 0.86 -3.01 9.35
C THR A 28 0.43 -2.95 7.89
N GLN A 29 0.46 -4.07 7.17
CA GLN A 29 0.04 -4.12 5.77
C GLN A 29 -1.44 -3.78 5.61
N LYS A 30 -2.31 -4.40 6.43
CA LYS A 30 -3.75 -4.12 6.43
C LYS A 30 -4.01 -2.66 6.81
N ALA A 31 -3.40 -2.18 7.90
CA ALA A 31 -3.55 -0.80 8.34
C ALA A 31 -3.19 0.19 7.22
N LEU A 32 -2.09 -0.06 6.50
CA LEU A 32 -1.62 0.78 5.40
C LEU A 32 -2.60 0.78 4.22
N LEU A 33 -3.03 -0.40 3.76
CA LEU A 33 -3.94 -0.53 2.62
C LEU A 33 -5.33 0.07 2.88
N GLU A 34 -5.74 0.16 4.14
CA GLU A 34 -7.01 0.76 4.54
C GLU A 34 -6.96 2.28 4.71
N THR A 35 -5.78 2.91 4.60
CA THR A 35 -5.65 4.37 4.68
C THR A 35 -6.33 5.07 3.50
N ASP A 36 -6.82 6.28 3.76
CA ASP A 36 -7.44 7.11 2.71
C ASP A 36 -6.42 7.53 1.65
N GLU A 37 -5.14 7.71 2.03
CA GLU A 37 -4.05 8.02 1.10
C GLU A 37 -3.86 6.89 0.08
N ILE A 38 -3.77 5.64 0.52
CA ILE A 38 -3.59 4.51 -0.40
C ILE A 38 -4.84 4.30 -1.27
N LYS A 39 -6.04 4.40 -0.71
CA LYS A 39 -7.28 4.31 -1.49
C LYS A 39 -7.38 5.41 -2.55
N LYS A 40 -6.96 6.62 -2.21
CA LYS A 40 -6.91 7.72 -3.19
C LYS A 40 -5.83 7.46 -4.24
N ALA A 41 -4.64 7.07 -3.83
CA ALA A 41 -3.53 6.80 -4.75
C ALA A 41 -3.87 5.70 -5.76
N GLN A 42 -4.59 4.65 -5.35
CA GLN A 42 -5.06 3.60 -6.27
C GLN A 42 -5.99 4.18 -7.35
N ARG A 43 -6.96 5.02 -6.97
CA ARG A 43 -7.85 5.68 -7.94
C ARG A 43 -7.09 6.63 -8.87
N ASP A 44 -6.15 7.39 -8.31
CA ASP A 44 -5.35 8.34 -9.10
C ASP A 44 -4.44 7.61 -10.10
N LEU A 45 -3.84 6.48 -9.70
CA LEU A 45 -3.04 5.62 -10.60
C LEU A 45 -3.91 5.05 -11.73
N GLU A 46 -5.08 4.51 -11.40
CA GLU A 46 -6.02 3.99 -12.41
C GLU A 46 -6.40 5.07 -13.42
N ALA A 47 -6.80 6.26 -12.93
CA ALA A 47 -7.16 7.39 -13.79
C ALA A 47 -5.97 7.86 -14.64
N LYS A 48 -4.75 7.91 -14.07
CA LYS A 48 -3.52 8.33 -14.75
C LYS A 48 -3.15 7.40 -15.90
N PHE A 49 -3.25 6.10 -15.68
CA PHE A 49 -2.77 5.11 -16.64
C PHE A 49 -3.86 4.59 -17.59
N LYS A 50 -5.14 4.82 -17.29
CA LYS A 50 -6.25 4.41 -18.15
C LYS A 50 -6.09 4.85 -19.62
N PRO A 51 -5.74 6.09 -19.97
CA PRO A 51 -5.57 6.48 -21.38
C PRO A 51 -4.53 5.65 -22.12
N ARG A 52 -3.41 5.28 -21.46
CA ARG A 52 -2.38 4.42 -22.06
C ARG A 52 -2.88 3.01 -22.26
N GLN A 53 -3.66 2.48 -21.31
CA GLN A 53 -4.31 1.16 -21.46
C GLN A 53 -5.30 1.17 -22.64
N ASP A 54 -6.13 2.21 -22.77
CA ASP A 54 -7.08 2.36 -23.86
C ASP A 54 -6.36 2.47 -25.23
N GLN A 55 -5.21 3.15 -25.27
CA GLN A 55 -4.36 3.22 -26.47
C GLN A 55 -3.81 1.83 -26.86
N MET A 56 -3.35 1.02 -25.90
CA MET A 56 -2.87 -0.34 -26.17
C MET A 56 -3.99 -1.24 -26.68
N VAL A 57 -5.21 -1.13 -26.13
CA VAL A 57 -6.39 -1.85 -26.64
C VAL A 57 -6.66 -1.46 -28.10
N LYS A 58 -6.53 -0.18 -28.46
CA LYS A 58 -6.67 0.27 -29.84
C LYS A 58 -5.59 -0.30 -30.74
N LEU A 59 -4.32 -0.28 -30.31
CA LEU A 59 -3.22 -0.90 -31.06
C LEU A 59 -3.43 -2.39 -31.30
N GLN A 60 -3.93 -3.12 -30.30
CA GLN A 60 -4.28 -4.55 -30.46
C GLN A 60 -5.37 -4.76 -31.49
N LYS A 61 -6.40 -3.92 -31.49
CA LYS A 61 -7.46 -3.96 -32.49
C LYS A 61 -6.93 -3.65 -33.89
N ASP A 62 -6.13 -2.61 -34.04
CA ASP A 62 -5.51 -2.25 -35.33
C ASP A 62 -4.67 -3.41 -35.88
N LEU A 63 -3.90 -4.11 -35.02
CA LEU A 63 -3.14 -5.29 -35.41
C LEU A 63 -4.04 -6.45 -35.87
N GLN A 64 -5.16 -6.66 -35.21
CA GLN A 64 -6.15 -7.66 -35.62
C GLN A 64 -6.76 -7.30 -36.98
N ASP A 65 -7.07 -6.02 -37.22
CA ASP A 65 -7.63 -5.54 -38.48
C ASP A 65 -6.61 -5.69 -39.63
N ILE A 66 -5.34 -5.37 -39.38
CA ILE A 66 -4.23 -5.58 -40.34
C ILE A 66 -4.12 -7.07 -40.70
N GLN A 67 -4.12 -7.97 -39.71
CA GLN A 67 -4.05 -9.40 -39.94
C GLN A 67 -5.23 -9.91 -40.78
N THR A 68 -6.43 -9.40 -40.51
CA THR A 68 -7.65 -9.74 -41.27
C THR A 68 -7.54 -9.29 -42.72
N GLN A 69 -7.02 -8.06 -42.95
CA GLN A 69 -6.83 -7.55 -44.32
C GLN A 69 -5.78 -8.34 -45.08
N LEU A 70 -4.64 -8.68 -44.46
CA LEU A 70 -3.60 -9.52 -45.08
C LEU A 70 -4.15 -10.89 -45.46
N ASN A 71 -5.01 -11.48 -44.63
CA ASN A 71 -5.60 -12.81 -44.89
C ASN A 71 -6.74 -12.77 -45.93
N SER A 72 -7.24 -11.59 -46.30
CA SER A 72 -8.38 -11.47 -47.24
C SER A 72 -8.04 -11.84 -48.68
N GLY A 73 -6.75 -11.84 -49.04
CA GLY A 73 -6.25 -12.10 -50.39
C GLY A 73 -6.64 -11.04 -51.44
N LYS A 74 -7.14 -9.85 -50.99
CA LYS A 74 -7.62 -8.79 -51.87
C LYS A 74 -6.56 -7.72 -52.17
N LEU A 75 -5.39 -7.81 -51.55
CA LEU A 75 -4.32 -6.85 -51.68
C LEU A 75 -3.40 -7.22 -52.84
N ASN A 76 -2.86 -6.16 -53.52
CA ASN A 76 -1.74 -6.35 -54.42
C ASN A 76 -0.43 -6.49 -53.62
N GLU A 77 0.65 -6.80 -54.30
CA GLU A 77 1.97 -7.01 -53.68
C GLU A 77 2.45 -5.79 -52.84
N VAL A 78 2.28 -4.60 -53.38
CA VAL A 78 2.66 -3.34 -52.71
C VAL A 78 1.84 -3.12 -51.47
N GLY A 79 0.52 -3.22 -51.51
CA GLY A 79 -0.35 -3.08 -50.38
C GLY A 79 -0.13 -4.16 -49.28
N THR A 80 0.23 -5.38 -49.70
CA THR A 80 0.62 -6.44 -48.75
C THR A 80 1.88 -6.07 -48.00
N GLN A 81 2.91 -5.58 -48.71
CA GLN A 81 4.17 -5.15 -48.09
C GLN A 81 4.00 -3.97 -47.13
N GLU A 82 3.20 -2.98 -47.52
CA GLU A 82 2.89 -1.83 -46.68
C GLU A 82 2.21 -2.23 -45.37
N LEU A 83 1.16 -3.06 -45.46
CA LEU A 83 0.45 -3.54 -44.28
C LEU A 83 1.30 -4.44 -43.40
N GLN A 84 2.17 -5.28 -43.95
CA GLN A 84 3.13 -6.06 -43.17
C GLN A 84 4.09 -5.15 -42.41
N THR A 85 4.61 -4.10 -43.06
CA THR A 85 5.52 -3.14 -42.44
C THR A 85 4.81 -2.36 -41.30
N GLU A 86 3.58 -1.92 -41.55
CA GLU A 86 2.76 -1.26 -40.54
C GLU A 86 2.46 -2.18 -39.36
N GLY A 87 2.07 -3.41 -39.60
CA GLY A 87 1.84 -4.42 -38.56
C GLY A 87 3.06 -4.65 -37.68
N GLN A 88 4.24 -4.79 -38.30
CA GLN A 88 5.49 -4.94 -37.55
C GLN A 88 5.82 -3.70 -36.69
N ARG A 89 5.56 -2.50 -37.23
CA ARG A 89 5.77 -1.25 -36.47
C ARG A 89 4.83 -1.19 -35.26
N LYS A 90 3.54 -1.41 -35.46
CA LYS A 90 2.52 -1.41 -34.38
C LYS A 90 2.79 -2.50 -33.34
N GLN A 91 3.27 -3.66 -33.76
CA GLN A 91 3.63 -4.75 -32.84
C GLN A 91 4.78 -4.34 -31.90
N ARG A 92 5.83 -3.70 -32.46
CA ARG A 92 6.95 -3.18 -31.65
C ARG A 92 6.51 -2.03 -30.74
N GLU A 93 5.62 -1.17 -31.21
CA GLU A 93 5.04 -0.07 -30.42
C GLU A 93 4.24 -0.64 -29.22
N LEU A 94 3.34 -1.58 -29.47
CA LEU A 94 2.56 -2.25 -28.43
C LEU A 94 3.44 -2.90 -27.35
N GLN A 95 4.48 -3.63 -27.78
CA GLN A 95 5.40 -4.30 -26.85
C GLN A 95 6.14 -3.30 -25.96
N ARG A 96 6.63 -2.20 -26.55
CA ARG A 96 7.31 -1.14 -25.80
C ARG A 96 6.35 -0.46 -24.83
N ASP A 97 5.15 -0.08 -25.31
CA ASP A 97 4.16 0.61 -24.47
C ASP A 97 3.69 -0.25 -23.29
N GLN A 98 3.60 -1.59 -23.49
CA GLN A 98 3.31 -2.53 -22.39
C GLN A 98 4.41 -2.54 -21.34
N GLN A 99 5.68 -2.60 -21.78
CA GLN A 99 6.82 -2.60 -20.86
C GLN A 99 6.91 -1.27 -20.11
N ASP A 100 6.86 -0.15 -20.83
CA ASP A 100 6.95 1.19 -20.26
C ASP A 100 5.80 1.45 -19.25
N LEU A 101 4.58 0.98 -19.57
CA LEU A 101 3.44 1.12 -18.66
C LEU A 101 3.66 0.30 -17.38
N GLN A 102 4.13 -0.93 -17.51
CA GLN A 102 4.39 -1.79 -16.35
C GLN A 102 5.45 -1.18 -15.44
N GLU A 103 6.55 -0.69 -16.00
CA GLU A 103 7.65 -0.06 -15.25
C GLU A 103 7.18 1.23 -14.55
N ASP A 104 6.38 2.07 -15.23
CA ASP A 104 5.85 3.30 -14.67
C ASP A 104 4.88 3.04 -13.53
N VAL A 105 3.96 2.07 -13.69
CA VAL A 105 3.00 1.70 -12.64
C VAL A 105 3.73 1.16 -11.41
N GLU A 106 4.71 0.27 -11.61
CA GLU A 106 5.45 -0.32 -10.49
C GLU A 106 6.29 0.71 -9.74
N ARG A 107 6.93 1.64 -10.45
CA ARG A 107 7.68 2.75 -9.85
C ARG A 107 6.78 3.63 -8.99
N GLU A 108 5.67 4.11 -9.57
CA GLU A 108 4.72 4.96 -8.84
C GLU A 108 4.13 4.26 -7.60
N ARG A 109 3.80 2.97 -7.76
CA ARG A 109 3.29 2.16 -6.65
C ARG A 109 4.32 2.02 -5.53
N THR A 110 5.57 1.75 -5.89
CA THR A 110 6.67 1.62 -4.92
C THR A 110 6.89 2.93 -4.16
N ASP A 111 6.92 4.07 -4.86
CA ASP A 111 7.07 5.39 -4.24
C ASP A 111 5.93 5.71 -3.27
N ILE A 112 4.69 5.39 -3.66
CA ILE A 112 3.51 5.59 -2.80
C ILE A 112 3.61 4.72 -1.54
N LEU A 113 3.91 3.42 -1.69
CA LEU A 113 3.98 2.48 -0.57
C LEU A 113 5.14 2.81 0.38
N GLN A 114 6.29 3.22 -0.14
CA GLN A 114 7.44 3.61 0.67
C GLN A 114 7.12 4.84 1.52
N ARG A 115 6.56 5.89 0.91
CA ARG A 115 6.16 7.10 1.61
C ARG A 115 5.09 6.83 2.67
N ALA A 116 4.05 6.10 2.30
CA ALA A 116 2.96 5.77 3.20
C ALA A 116 3.42 4.81 4.32
N GLY A 117 4.35 3.90 4.04
CA GLY A 117 4.96 3.03 5.05
C GLY A 117 5.71 3.80 6.12
N SER A 118 6.56 4.78 5.73
CA SER A 118 7.25 5.66 6.68
C SER A 118 6.27 6.44 7.55
N ARG A 119 5.22 7.01 6.96
CA ARG A 119 4.16 7.74 7.68
C ARG A 119 3.37 6.84 8.64
N MET A 120 3.16 5.57 8.25
CA MET A 120 2.49 4.59 9.13
C MET A 120 3.34 4.31 10.38
N GLN A 121 4.66 4.17 10.23
CA GLN A 121 5.55 4.01 11.38
C GLN A 121 5.47 5.21 12.33
N ASP A 122 5.45 6.44 11.81
CA ASP A 122 5.29 7.64 12.61
C ASP A 122 3.93 7.69 13.32
N ALA A 123 2.85 7.30 12.63
CA ALA A 123 1.51 7.25 13.19
C ALA A 123 1.40 6.22 14.31
N VAL A 124 1.97 5.02 14.10
CA VAL A 124 2.02 3.95 15.11
C VAL A 124 2.82 4.36 16.33
N LYS A 125 3.98 5.02 16.14
CA LYS A 125 4.80 5.52 17.24
C LYS A 125 4.00 6.49 18.12
N LYS A 126 3.36 7.49 17.52
CA LYS A 126 2.52 8.45 18.24
C LYS A 126 1.36 7.79 18.96
N LEU A 127 0.68 6.86 18.30
CA LEU A 127 -0.42 6.09 18.88
C LEU A 127 0.04 5.26 20.09
N ALA A 128 1.23 4.65 20.00
CA ALA A 128 1.81 3.88 21.10
C ALA A 128 2.11 4.78 22.30
N GLU A 129 2.69 5.96 22.07
CA GLU A 129 2.95 6.96 23.10
C GLU A 129 1.64 7.44 23.76
N GLU A 130 0.61 7.77 22.98
CA GLU A 130 -0.71 8.22 23.46
C GLU A 130 -1.42 7.14 24.30
N LYS A 131 -1.28 5.87 23.92
CA LYS A 131 -1.87 4.72 24.63
C LYS A 131 -0.98 4.20 25.77
N GLY A 132 0.22 4.71 25.93
CA GLY A 132 1.21 4.25 26.91
C GLY A 132 1.59 2.79 26.68
N LEU A 133 1.77 2.40 25.40
CA LEU A 133 2.22 1.05 25.02
C LEU A 133 3.74 1.00 25.10
N ASP A 134 4.26 -0.09 25.65
CA ASP A 134 5.69 -0.34 25.73
C ASP A 134 6.22 -1.04 24.46
N ILE A 135 5.38 -1.87 23.83
CA ILE A 135 5.77 -2.66 22.65
C ILE A 135 4.57 -2.75 21.69
N VAL A 136 4.84 -2.59 20.39
CA VAL A 136 3.92 -2.92 19.30
C VAL A 136 4.59 -3.96 18.41
N VAL A 137 3.92 -5.10 18.18
CA VAL A 137 4.44 -6.23 17.39
C VAL A 137 3.58 -6.41 16.15
N ASP A 138 4.23 -6.66 15.01
CA ASP A 138 3.49 -6.97 13.78
C ASP A 138 2.91 -8.39 13.80
N THR A 139 1.71 -8.57 13.27
CA THR A 139 1.01 -9.86 13.18
C THR A 139 1.81 -10.91 12.42
N VAL A 140 2.63 -10.50 11.42
CA VAL A 140 3.47 -11.44 10.65
C VAL A 140 4.50 -12.18 11.51
N ASN A 141 4.84 -11.61 12.67
CA ASN A 141 5.78 -12.19 13.63
C ASN A 141 5.07 -12.77 14.87
N THR A 142 3.73 -12.90 14.83
CA THR A 142 2.93 -13.29 15.99
C THR A 142 2.11 -14.54 15.68
N VAL A 143 2.31 -15.60 16.44
CA VAL A 143 1.57 -16.88 16.26
C VAL A 143 0.15 -16.80 16.79
N PHE A 144 -0.05 -16.08 17.92
CA PHE A 144 -1.35 -15.94 18.56
C PHE A 144 -1.42 -14.63 19.36
N TYR A 145 -2.57 -13.96 19.28
CA TYR A 145 -2.91 -12.83 20.12
C TYR A 145 -4.43 -12.75 20.33
N LYS A 146 -4.86 -12.15 21.42
CA LYS A 146 -6.28 -11.86 21.65
C LYS A 146 -6.68 -10.62 20.87
N PRO A 147 -7.88 -10.56 20.28
CA PRO A 147 -8.34 -9.38 19.51
C PRO A 147 -8.26 -8.04 20.26
N ALA A 148 -8.32 -8.07 21.59
CA ALA A 148 -8.18 -6.89 22.44
C ALA A 148 -6.80 -6.20 22.35
N PHE A 149 -5.78 -6.89 21.85
CA PHE A 149 -4.45 -6.32 21.62
C PHE A 149 -4.27 -5.72 20.22
N ASP A 150 -5.25 -5.93 19.33
CA ASP A 150 -5.15 -5.47 17.93
C ASP A 150 -5.47 -3.96 17.83
N ILE A 151 -4.47 -3.19 17.40
CA ILE A 151 -4.58 -1.76 17.18
C ILE A 151 -4.59 -1.38 15.69
N THR A 152 -4.82 -2.34 14.79
CA THR A 152 -4.76 -2.11 13.33
C THR A 152 -5.71 -0.99 12.89
N ALA A 153 -6.96 -1.03 13.34
CA ALA A 153 -7.95 0.01 13.01
C ALA A 153 -7.59 1.38 13.62
N ASP A 154 -7.08 1.39 14.86
CA ASP A 154 -6.65 2.61 15.53
C ASP A 154 -5.45 3.24 14.81
N ALA A 155 -4.51 2.43 14.31
CA ALA A 155 -3.37 2.89 13.54
C ALA A 155 -3.81 3.52 12.20
N THR A 156 -4.76 2.90 11.50
CA THR A 156 -5.36 3.48 10.28
C THR A 156 -6.03 4.82 10.57
N ALA A 157 -6.81 4.91 11.65
CA ALA A 157 -7.47 6.16 12.05
C ALA A 157 -6.47 7.24 12.44
N ALA A 158 -5.41 6.89 13.20
CA ALA A 158 -4.33 7.80 13.56
C ALA A 158 -3.58 8.31 12.34
N TYR A 159 -3.30 7.43 11.37
CA TYR A 159 -2.72 7.79 10.09
C TYR A 159 -3.58 8.81 9.35
N ASN A 160 -4.86 8.51 9.11
CA ASN A 160 -5.78 9.38 8.37
C ASN A 160 -5.96 10.74 9.04
N LYS A 161 -5.91 10.79 10.38
CA LYS A 161 -5.93 12.03 11.15
C LYS A 161 -4.64 12.86 10.96
N ALA A 162 -3.48 12.19 10.95
CA ALA A 162 -2.18 12.85 10.82
C ALA A 162 -1.88 13.28 9.37
N TYR A 163 -2.38 12.53 8.40
CA TYR A 163 -2.12 12.72 6.96
C TYR A 163 -3.44 12.73 6.17
N PRO A 164 -4.32 13.72 6.39
CA PRO A 164 -5.59 13.79 5.70
C PRO A 164 -5.37 13.97 4.20
N VAL A 165 -6.06 13.16 3.41
CA VAL A 165 -6.12 13.35 1.95
C VAL A 165 -6.94 14.62 1.68
N GLY A 166 -6.24 15.71 1.38
CA GLY A 166 -6.89 16.97 1.06
C GLY A 166 -7.89 16.79 -0.08
N THR A 167 -9.05 17.36 0.08
CA THR A 167 -9.95 17.67 -1.02
C THR A 167 -9.19 18.64 -1.92
N GLY A 168 -8.52 18.09 -2.97
CA GLY A 168 -7.91 18.81 -4.09
C GLY A 168 -7.21 20.12 -3.73
N SER A 169 -5.89 20.10 -3.67
CA SER A 169 -5.16 21.29 -4.04
C SER A 169 -5.46 21.55 -5.52
N LYS A 170 -6.22 22.63 -5.78
CA LYS A 170 -6.38 23.19 -7.11
C LYS A 170 -5.05 23.62 -7.69
#